data_e8663a5849bf113cb1167c7e70720940
#
_entry.id   e8663a5849bf113cb1167c7e70720940
#
_cell.length_a   1.000
_cell.length_b   1.000
_cell.length_c   1.000
_cell.angle_alpha   90.00
_cell.angle_beta   90.00
_cell.angle_gamma   90.00
#
_symmetry.space_group_name_H-M   'P 1'
#
loop_
_entity.id
_entity.type
_entity.pdbx_description
1 polymer ?
#
loop_
_entity_poly.entity_id
_entity_poly.type
_entity_poly.pdbx_seq_one_letter_code
_entity_poly.pdbx_strand_id
1 'polypeptide(L)'
;MEFGMQFFPCVEPEEKSASQYFGECLELVGLADRYGYSHIRTVEHYFHPYGGYSPNPIVFLSAAAQISKKARIVTGAVLPVFNNPLKLAGEIAMLDGLSDGRLEVGIARAFVPEEFRHFKIELNESVARFDEGVEQLILLLENENVSHLGRFHDFENVTSLPRPVQKPRPQFWTAAFATPDSFEKAGRAGNWIMGIPIAGGQMAELLGIYREAWKSAGHKHEPRCMLAFHMLCHENREEAKDLARAPIKKYFDMLVDSASSWIGGETSDDYKGYGKLIEALKKEDLDSQMEKCSAWVGTPKDIVEIAHEYDRQCGGFDDASLQINFTTLPHAAAKKSVQLFGEKVVSQF
;
A
#
# COMPACT_ATOMS: atom_id res chain seq x y z
N MET A 1 -8.41 -8.96 -13.67
CA MET A 1 -8.14 -8.32 -12.35
C MET A 1 -7.54 -9.37 -11.43
N GLU A 2 -6.51 -8.99 -10.64
CA GLU A 2 -5.89 -9.86 -9.64
C GLU A 2 -6.23 -9.38 -8.23
N PHE A 3 -6.29 -10.28 -7.24
CA PHE A 3 -6.68 -9.97 -5.87
C PHE A 3 -5.57 -10.34 -4.91
N GLY A 4 -5.20 -9.43 -4.01
CA GLY A 4 -4.21 -9.69 -2.99
C GLY A 4 -4.69 -9.37 -1.58
N MET A 5 -3.94 -9.83 -0.59
CA MET A 5 -4.18 -9.57 0.83
C MET A 5 -3.37 -8.38 1.29
N GLN A 6 -4.03 -7.36 1.82
CA GLN A 6 -3.37 -6.23 2.46
C GLN A 6 -3.58 -6.28 3.96
N PHE A 7 -2.48 -6.16 4.69
CA PHE A 7 -2.45 -6.03 6.14
C PHE A 7 -2.11 -4.58 6.50
N PHE A 8 -3.10 -3.87 7.03
CA PHE A 8 -2.94 -2.50 7.52
C PHE A 8 -3.24 -2.49 9.03
N PRO A 9 -2.23 -2.43 9.91
CA PRO A 9 -2.44 -2.57 11.34
C PRO A 9 -2.99 -1.28 11.96
N CYS A 10 -4.32 -1.14 11.98
CA CYS A 10 -5.02 -0.11 12.75
C CYS A 10 -5.53 -0.72 14.06
N VAL A 11 -4.64 -0.85 15.03
CA VAL A 11 -4.94 -1.48 16.32
C VAL A 11 -4.29 -0.73 17.47
N GLU A 12 -4.97 -0.69 18.62
CA GLU A 12 -4.41 -0.21 19.89
C GLU A 12 -3.72 -1.38 20.62
N PRO A 13 -2.61 -1.13 21.35
CA PRO A 13 -1.93 -2.17 22.12
C PRO A 13 -2.83 -2.87 23.15
N GLU A 14 -3.82 -2.15 23.70
CA GLU A 14 -4.81 -2.64 24.67
C GLU A 14 -5.85 -3.56 24.03
N GLU A 15 -6.10 -3.39 22.73
CA GLU A 15 -7.09 -4.19 21.98
C GLU A 15 -6.51 -5.52 21.49
N LYS A 16 -5.25 -5.47 21.01
CA LYS A 16 -4.60 -6.64 20.45
C LYS A 16 -3.09 -6.54 20.61
N SER A 17 -2.49 -7.50 21.29
CA SER A 17 -1.03 -7.57 21.40
C SER A 17 -0.36 -7.77 20.02
N ALA A 18 0.90 -7.35 19.88
CA ALA A 18 1.66 -7.56 18.65
C ALA A 18 1.77 -9.06 18.28
N SER A 19 1.99 -9.94 19.28
CA SER A 19 2.04 -11.39 19.05
C SER A 19 0.73 -11.93 18.48
N GLN A 20 -0.40 -11.48 19.03
CA GLN A 20 -1.71 -11.88 18.53
C GLN A 20 -1.95 -11.33 17.10
N TYR A 21 -1.70 -10.04 16.88
CA TYR A 21 -1.91 -9.40 15.57
C TYR A 21 -1.13 -10.12 14.47
N PHE A 22 0.19 -10.28 14.65
CA PHE A 22 1.02 -10.92 13.63
C PHE A 22 0.73 -12.41 13.48
N GLY A 23 0.39 -13.12 14.57
CA GLY A 23 -0.06 -14.50 14.49
C GLY A 23 -1.30 -14.68 13.62
N GLU A 24 -2.33 -13.84 13.84
CA GLU A 24 -3.55 -13.81 13.03
C GLU A 24 -3.27 -13.44 11.55
N CYS A 25 -2.39 -12.46 11.30
CA CYS A 25 -1.99 -12.09 9.94
C CYS A 25 -1.30 -13.26 9.22
N LEU A 26 -0.35 -13.95 9.87
CA LEU A 26 0.35 -15.07 9.27
C LEU A 26 -0.58 -16.28 9.04
N GLU A 27 -1.59 -16.50 9.89
CA GLU A 27 -2.63 -17.48 9.64
C GLU A 27 -3.41 -17.18 8.36
N LEU A 28 -3.78 -15.90 8.14
CA LEU A 28 -4.46 -15.46 6.90
C LEU A 28 -3.54 -15.60 5.69
N VAL A 29 -2.27 -15.26 5.80
CA VAL A 29 -1.26 -15.48 4.73
C VAL A 29 -1.24 -16.94 4.30
N GLY A 30 -1.37 -17.90 5.23
CA GLY A 30 -1.43 -19.33 4.94
C GLY A 30 -2.59 -19.76 4.05
N LEU A 31 -3.58 -18.89 3.85
CA LEU A 31 -4.71 -19.15 2.96
C LEU A 31 -4.46 -18.64 1.52
N ALA A 32 -3.47 -17.75 1.32
CA ALA A 32 -3.29 -17.06 0.04
C ALA A 32 -3.15 -18.00 -1.15
N ASP A 33 -2.22 -18.93 -1.09
CA ASP A 33 -1.93 -19.85 -2.21
C ASP A 33 -3.08 -20.79 -2.53
N ARG A 34 -3.87 -21.16 -1.50
CA ARG A 34 -5.02 -22.07 -1.66
C ARG A 34 -6.20 -21.38 -2.32
N TYR A 35 -6.42 -20.11 -1.98
CA TYR A 35 -7.61 -19.37 -2.42
C TYR A 35 -7.32 -18.40 -3.57
N GLY A 36 -6.13 -18.48 -4.19
CA GLY A 36 -5.79 -17.76 -5.42
C GLY A 36 -5.49 -16.27 -5.24
N TYR A 37 -5.07 -15.85 -4.03
CA TYR A 37 -4.61 -14.47 -3.83
C TYR A 37 -3.24 -14.27 -4.46
N SER A 38 -3.14 -13.25 -5.29
CA SER A 38 -1.98 -12.97 -6.16
C SER A 38 -0.82 -12.26 -5.44
N HIS A 39 -1.11 -11.51 -4.36
CA HIS A 39 -0.08 -10.78 -3.63
C HIS A 39 -0.40 -10.62 -2.15
N ILE A 40 0.66 -10.40 -1.36
CA ILE A 40 0.62 -10.10 0.06
C ILE A 40 1.31 -8.76 0.27
N ARG A 41 0.62 -7.81 0.92
CA ARG A 41 1.06 -6.43 1.08
C ARG A 41 0.92 -5.95 2.51
N THR A 42 1.89 -5.15 2.99
CA THR A 42 1.76 -4.37 4.24
C THR A 42 2.41 -2.99 4.10
N VAL A 43 2.11 -2.09 5.01
CA VAL A 43 2.50 -0.67 4.99
C VAL A 43 3.73 -0.39 5.85
N GLU A 44 4.25 0.85 5.82
CA GLU A 44 5.23 1.38 6.78
C GLU A 44 4.64 2.65 7.41
N HIS A 45 4.40 2.61 8.73
CA HIS A 45 3.99 3.73 9.56
C HIS A 45 4.57 3.62 10.96
N TYR A 46 4.60 4.75 11.68
CA TYR A 46 5.27 4.86 12.97
C TYR A 46 4.42 5.58 14.02
N PHE A 47 4.64 5.25 15.29
CA PHE A 47 4.25 6.00 16.50
C PHE A 47 2.74 6.19 16.74
N HIS A 48 1.88 5.83 15.82
CA HIS A 48 0.43 5.99 15.92
C HIS A 48 -0.28 4.64 15.67
N PRO A 49 -1.43 4.36 16.28
CA PRO A 49 -2.21 3.15 15.99
C PRO A 49 -2.59 2.97 14.52
N TYR A 50 -2.67 4.04 13.75
CA TYR A 50 -2.81 3.99 12.30
C TYR A 50 -1.53 3.48 11.63
N GLY A 51 -1.45 2.20 11.42
CA GLY A 51 -0.34 1.55 10.74
C GLY A 51 0.90 1.27 11.59
N GLY A 52 1.02 1.85 12.79
CA GLY A 52 2.26 1.88 13.57
C GLY A 52 2.78 0.53 14.11
N TYR A 53 1.99 -0.55 14.02
CA TYR A 53 2.51 -1.91 14.25
C TYR A 53 3.41 -2.40 13.11
N SER A 54 3.48 -1.68 11.99
CA SER A 54 4.34 -2.01 10.85
C SER A 54 5.41 -0.93 10.60
N PRO A 55 6.36 -0.73 11.54
CA PRO A 55 7.46 0.23 11.34
C PRO A 55 8.52 -0.26 10.34
N ASN A 56 8.44 -1.54 9.94
CA ASN A 56 9.27 -2.11 8.89
C ASN A 56 8.49 -3.23 8.19
N PRO A 57 7.91 -2.96 7.00
CA PRO A 57 7.14 -3.94 6.25
C PRO A 57 7.98 -5.17 5.84
N ILE A 58 9.29 -4.99 5.64
CA ILE A 58 10.20 -6.07 5.21
C ILE A 58 10.25 -7.19 6.26
N VAL A 59 10.18 -6.86 7.55
CA VAL A 59 10.20 -7.86 8.63
C VAL A 59 8.99 -8.81 8.54
N PHE A 60 7.78 -8.26 8.45
CA PHE A 60 6.56 -9.06 8.31
C PHE A 60 6.53 -9.82 6.97
N LEU A 61 6.87 -9.15 5.88
CA LEU A 61 6.87 -9.74 4.54
C LEU A 61 7.90 -10.86 4.39
N SER A 62 9.01 -10.83 5.12
CA SER A 62 9.98 -11.93 5.17
C SER A 62 9.36 -13.20 5.76
N ALA A 63 8.58 -13.07 6.83
CA ALA A 63 7.85 -14.21 7.41
C ALA A 63 6.75 -14.69 6.45
N ALA A 64 5.96 -13.77 5.86
CA ALA A 64 4.91 -14.09 4.90
C ALA A 64 5.44 -14.84 3.67
N ALA A 65 6.61 -14.45 3.15
CA ALA A 65 7.27 -15.08 2.01
C ALA A 65 7.67 -16.56 2.26
N GLN A 66 7.83 -16.93 3.53
CA GLN A 66 8.11 -18.34 3.89
C GLN A 66 6.83 -19.18 4.00
N ILE A 67 5.68 -18.55 4.21
CA ILE A 67 4.37 -19.23 4.32
C ILE A 67 3.73 -19.37 2.93
N SER A 68 3.50 -18.28 2.23
CA SER A 68 3.03 -18.32 0.83
C SER A 68 4.21 -18.51 -0.13
N LYS A 69 4.05 -19.42 -1.08
CA LYS A 69 5.09 -19.76 -2.07
C LYS A 69 4.76 -19.28 -3.49
N LYS A 70 3.55 -18.78 -3.71
CA LYS A 70 3.08 -18.34 -5.03
C LYS A 70 2.82 -16.84 -5.08
N ALA A 71 2.23 -16.27 -4.02
CA ALA A 71 1.86 -14.87 -4.01
C ALA A 71 3.10 -13.96 -4.13
N ARG A 72 2.96 -12.87 -4.89
CA ARG A 72 3.93 -11.78 -4.92
C ARG A 72 4.01 -11.14 -3.55
N ILE A 73 5.16 -10.66 -3.18
CA ILE A 73 5.43 -9.99 -1.90
C ILE A 73 5.59 -8.51 -2.19
N VAL A 74 4.71 -7.67 -1.65
CA VAL A 74 4.63 -6.24 -2.04
C VAL A 74 4.80 -5.35 -0.82
N THR A 75 5.82 -4.49 -0.81
CA THR A 75 5.86 -3.40 0.17
C THR A 75 4.83 -2.34 -0.19
N GLY A 76 4.07 -1.89 0.75
CA GLY A 76 2.97 -1.03 0.37
C GLY A 76 2.73 0.20 1.25
N ALA A 77 3.78 1.00 1.47
CA ALA A 77 5.07 1.10 0.82
C ALA A 77 6.22 1.17 1.84
N VAL A 78 7.48 1.10 1.38
CA VAL A 78 8.64 1.59 2.16
C VAL A 78 8.79 3.09 1.98
N LEU A 79 9.38 3.77 2.96
CA LEU A 79 9.49 5.22 3.01
C LEU A 79 10.96 5.68 2.89
N PRO A 80 11.48 5.92 1.66
CA PRO A 80 12.85 6.39 1.46
C PRO A 80 13.19 7.68 2.24
N VAL A 81 12.18 8.50 2.53
CA VAL A 81 12.33 9.74 3.31
C VAL A 81 12.89 9.49 4.71
N PHE A 82 12.53 8.37 5.35
CA PHE A 82 12.93 8.01 6.71
C PHE A 82 14.03 6.96 6.76
N ASN A 83 14.39 6.38 5.63
CA ASN A 83 15.34 5.26 5.57
C ASN A 83 16.66 5.66 4.91
N ASN A 84 17.77 5.20 5.49
CA ASN A 84 19.06 5.30 4.84
C ASN A 84 19.09 4.36 3.61
N PRO A 85 19.41 4.86 2.40
CA PRO A 85 19.35 4.08 1.16
C PRO A 85 20.29 2.88 1.15
N LEU A 86 21.46 2.96 1.80
CA LEU A 86 22.40 1.84 1.91
C LEU A 86 21.79 0.67 2.69
N LYS A 87 21.11 0.98 3.79
CA LYS A 87 20.43 -0.02 4.62
C LYS A 87 19.23 -0.59 3.87
N LEU A 88 18.38 0.27 3.31
CA LEU A 88 17.14 -0.14 2.65
C LEU A 88 17.40 -0.99 1.39
N ALA A 89 18.45 -0.68 0.61
CA ALA A 89 18.84 -1.49 -0.55
C ALA A 89 19.22 -2.93 -0.14
N GLY A 90 19.98 -3.08 0.97
CA GLY A 90 20.33 -4.40 1.50
C GLY A 90 19.09 -5.18 1.98
N GLU A 91 18.17 -4.52 2.68
CA GLU A 91 16.93 -5.14 3.17
C GLU A 91 16.01 -5.59 2.01
N ILE A 92 15.87 -4.74 0.98
CA ILE A 92 15.13 -5.07 -0.26
C ILE A 92 15.74 -6.31 -0.92
N ALA A 93 17.05 -6.33 -1.11
CA ALA A 93 17.73 -7.47 -1.75
C ALA A 93 17.64 -8.76 -0.92
N MET A 94 17.66 -8.66 0.43
CA MET A 94 17.41 -9.80 1.31
C MET A 94 16.01 -10.38 1.14
N LEU A 95 14.98 -9.51 1.11
CA LEU A 95 13.60 -9.94 0.93
C LEU A 95 13.36 -10.51 -0.48
N ASP A 96 14.01 -9.95 -1.49
CA ASP A 96 13.97 -10.50 -2.86
C ASP A 96 14.53 -11.93 -2.89
N GLY A 97 15.68 -12.17 -2.22
CA GLY A 97 16.25 -13.51 -2.06
C GLY A 97 15.35 -14.45 -1.24
N LEU A 98 14.80 -13.99 -0.12
CA LEU A 98 13.91 -14.80 0.75
C LEU A 98 12.60 -15.17 0.05
N SER A 99 12.13 -14.34 -0.85
CA SER A 99 10.91 -14.57 -1.64
C SER A 99 11.16 -15.32 -2.95
N ASP A 100 12.42 -15.63 -3.28
CA ASP A 100 12.81 -16.25 -4.57
C ASP A 100 12.34 -15.41 -5.78
N GLY A 101 12.66 -14.11 -5.74
CA GLY A 101 12.36 -13.18 -6.84
C GLY A 101 10.87 -12.80 -6.99
N ARG A 102 10.06 -12.97 -5.93
CA ARG A 102 8.63 -12.57 -5.94
C ARG A 102 8.38 -11.18 -5.36
N LEU A 103 9.44 -10.44 -4.99
CA LEU A 103 9.32 -9.12 -4.40
C LEU A 103 8.96 -8.07 -5.46
N GLU A 104 8.01 -7.22 -5.12
CA GLU A 104 7.74 -5.95 -5.77
C GLU A 104 7.84 -4.83 -4.72
N VAL A 105 8.51 -3.74 -5.04
CA VAL A 105 8.84 -2.69 -4.07
C VAL A 105 7.94 -1.48 -4.24
N GLY A 106 6.97 -1.32 -3.37
CA GLY A 106 6.22 -0.07 -3.25
C GLY A 106 7.03 0.96 -2.47
N ILE A 107 7.11 2.17 -3.01
CA ILE A 107 7.78 3.33 -2.43
C ILE A 107 6.78 4.46 -2.22
N ALA A 108 6.91 5.19 -1.12
CA ALA A 108 6.06 6.34 -0.80
C ALA A 108 6.85 7.46 -0.14
N ARG A 109 6.27 8.67 -0.21
CA ARG A 109 6.88 9.89 0.36
C ARG A 109 6.57 10.09 1.85
N ALA A 110 5.68 9.29 2.44
CA ALA A 110 5.03 9.57 3.73
C ALA A 110 4.10 10.80 3.69
N PHE A 111 3.26 10.96 4.73
CA PHE A 111 2.35 12.11 4.79
C PHE A 111 1.90 12.47 6.22
N VAL A 112 2.26 11.69 7.22
CA VAL A 112 1.88 11.91 8.62
C VAL A 112 2.89 12.88 9.26
N PRO A 113 2.50 14.12 9.63
CA PRO A 113 3.45 15.12 10.10
C PRO A 113 4.19 14.72 11.39
N GLU A 114 3.54 13.94 12.25
CA GLU A 114 4.16 13.46 13.49
C GLU A 114 5.35 12.54 13.22
N GLU A 115 5.29 11.70 12.20
CA GLU A 115 6.42 10.87 11.78
C GLU A 115 7.63 11.74 11.41
N PHE A 116 7.43 12.79 10.60
CA PHE A 116 8.47 13.75 10.23
C PHE A 116 9.09 14.42 11.46
N ARG A 117 8.25 14.86 12.41
CA ARG A 117 8.68 15.51 13.64
C ARG A 117 9.56 14.59 14.49
N HIS A 118 9.18 13.34 14.67
CA HIS A 118 9.94 12.37 15.46
C HIS A 118 11.26 11.98 14.79
N PHE A 119 11.27 11.83 13.46
CA PHE A 119 12.51 11.61 12.70
C PHE A 119 13.35 12.87 12.49
N LYS A 120 12.88 14.05 12.95
CA LYS A 120 13.55 15.35 12.79
C LYS A 120 13.85 15.68 11.32
N ILE A 121 12.88 15.44 10.47
CA ILE A 121 12.91 15.73 9.04
C ILE A 121 11.89 16.82 8.74
N GLU A 122 12.31 17.86 8.02
CA GLU A 122 11.42 18.94 7.62
C GLU A 122 10.43 18.48 6.53
N LEU A 123 9.16 18.85 6.67
CA LEU A 123 8.12 18.49 5.70
C LEU A 123 8.45 18.99 4.28
N ASN A 124 9.04 20.18 4.15
CA ASN A 124 9.45 20.77 2.86
C ASN A 124 10.71 20.12 2.25
N GLU A 125 11.27 19.11 2.89
CA GLU A 125 12.34 18.28 2.33
C GLU A 125 11.81 16.93 1.79
N SER A 126 10.52 16.65 1.97
CA SER A 126 9.97 15.32 1.68
C SER A 126 10.10 14.91 0.22
N VAL A 127 9.85 15.82 -0.72
CA VAL A 127 10.01 15.56 -2.17
C VAL A 127 11.49 15.31 -2.49
N ALA A 128 12.39 16.19 -2.05
CA ALA A 128 13.80 16.07 -2.36
C ALA A 128 14.44 14.80 -1.76
N ARG A 129 14.06 14.44 -0.52
CA ARG A 129 14.52 13.19 0.13
C ARG A 129 13.97 11.94 -0.55
N PHE A 130 12.71 11.99 -0.98
CA PHE A 130 12.10 10.89 -1.71
C PHE A 130 12.80 10.69 -3.07
N ASP A 131 12.96 11.75 -3.84
CA ASP A 131 13.55 11.67 -5.18
C ASP A 131 15.01 11.18 -5.10
N GLU A 132 15.85 11.76 -4.23
CA GLU A 132 17.24 11.32 -4.00
C GLU A 132 17.31 9.87 -3.49
N GLY A 133 16.47 9.52 -2.50
CA GLY A 133 16.47 8.17 -1.92
C GLY A 133 16.07 7.11 -2.94
N VAL A 134 15.10 7.39 -3.81
CA VAL A 134 14.69 6.47 -4.89
C VAL A 134 15.80 6.33 -5.94
N GLU A 135 16.43 7.42 -6.36
CA GLU A 135 17.58 7.38 -7.28
C GLU A 135 18.70 6.51 -6.72
N GLN A 136 19.08 6.74 -5.46
CA GLN A 136 20.14 5.98 -4.79
C GLN A 136 19.79 4.49 -4.65
N LEU A 137 18.51 4.16 -4.33
CA LEU A 137 18.06 2.78 -4.27
C LEU A 137 18.19 2.08 -5.62
N ILE A 138 17.78 2.73 -6.71
CA ILE A 138 17.92 2.18 -8.06
C ILE A 138 19.40 1.91 -8.38
N LEU A 139 20.27 2.88 -8.14
CA LEU A 139 21.70 2.74 -8.39
C LEU A 139 22.30 1.57 -7.59
N LEU A 140 21.99 1.46 -6.29
CA LEU A 140 22.52 0.42 -5.41
C LEU A 140 22.01 -0.99 -5.75
N LEU A 141 20.74 -1.11 -6.17
CA LEU A 141 20.15 -2.40 -6.54
C LEU A 141 20.63 -2.90 -7.90
N GLU A 142 20.87 -2.00 -8.85
CA GLU A 142 21.25 -2.36 -10.23
C GLU A 142 22.76 -2.49 -10.42
N ASN A 143 23.58 -1.70 -9.72
CA ASN A 143 25.03 -1.58 -9.99
C ASN A 143 25.89 -2.05 -8.81
N GLU A 144 27.17 -2.26 -9.09
CA GLU A 144 28.25 -2.51 -8.14
C GLU A 144 29.20 -1.30 -8.12
N ASN A 145 29.94 -1.15 -7.01
CA ASN A 145 30.93 -0.06 -6.84
C ASN A 145 30.32 1.33 -7.07
N VAL A 146 29.12 1.55 -6.54
CA VAL A 146 28.37 2.80 -6.69
C VAL A 146 28.97 3.90 -5.82
N SER A 147 29.14 5.06 -6.42
CA SER A 147 29.43 6.32 -5.70
C SER A 147 28.35 7.33 -6.02
N HIS A 148 27.87 8.03 -5.03
CA HIS A 148 26.85 9.07 -5.16
C HIS A 148 27.12 10.21 -4.19
N LEU A 149 27.08 11.44 -4.68
CA LEU A 149 27.18 12.67 -3.88
C LEU A 149 25.78 13.28 -3.82
N GLY A 150 25.05 13.02 -2.75
CA GLY A 150 23.70 13.52 -2.53
C GLY A 150 23.65 14.72 -1.59
N ARG A 151 22.46 15.30 -1.44
CA ARG A 151 22.18 16.33 -0.43
C ARG A 151 22.00 15.72 0.95
N PHE A 152 21.41 14.54 1.01
CA PHE A 152 21.02 13.89 2.28
C PHE A 152 21.87 12.67 2.61
N HIS A 153 22.32 11.96 1.59
CA HIS A 153 23.20 10.80 1.73
C HIS A 153 24.26 10.80 0.65
N ASP A 154 25.51 10.62 1.06
CA ASP A 154 26.65 10.43 0.20
C ASP A 154 27.41 9.14 0.55
N PHE A 155 27.96 8.49 -0.45
CA PHE A 155 28.75 7.26 -0.31
C PHE A 155 29.65 7.03 -1.52
N GLU A 156 30.76 6.32 -1.28
CA GLU A 156 31.78 6.09 -2.31
C GLU A 156 32.12 4.60 -2.40
N ASN A 157 32.13 4.08 -3.63
CA ASN A 157 32.57 2.73 -3.98
C ASN A 157 31.85 1.62 -3.19
N VAL A 158 30.53 1.70 -3.08
CA VAL A 158 29.69 0.75 -2.33
C VAL A 158 29.06 -0.27 -3.28
N THR A 159 29.14 -1.54 -2.93
CA THR A 159 28.34 -2.62 -3.51
C THR A 159 27.36 -3.13 -2.44
N SER A 160 26.06 -2.93 -2.66
CA SER A 160 25.02 -3.44 -1.78
C SER A 160 24.95 -4.97 -1.85
N LEU A 161 25.00 -5.65 -0.70
CA LEU A 161 24.90 -7.10 -0.59
C LEU A 161 23.77 -7.50 0.38
N PRO A 162 23.05 -8.63 0.10
CA PRO A 162 23.18 -9.45 -1.13
C PRO A 162 22.76 -8.68 -2.38
N ARG A 163 23.03 -9.24 -3.58
CA ARG A 163 22.48 -8.70 -4.83
C ARG A 163 21.06 -9.23 -5.01
N PRO A 164 20.15 -8.45 -5.60
CA PRO A 164 18.80 -8.92 -5.94
C PRO A 164 18.85 -10.14 -6.88
N VAL A 165 17.90 -11.06 -6.67
CA VAL A 165 17.65 -12.21 -7.56
C VAL A 165 17.11 -11.69 -8.90
N GLN A 166 16.16 -10.76 -8.84
CA GLN A 166 15.55 -10.13 -10.00
C GLN A 166 16.52 -9.19 -10.70
N LYS A 167 16.44 -9.12 -12.03
CA LYS A 167 17.30 -8.25 -12.87
C LYS A 167 16.46 -7.34 -13.77
N PRO A 168 16.80 -6.06 -13.85
CA PRO A 168 17.93 -5.40 -13.19
C PRO A 168 17.72 -5.22 -11.68
N ARG A 169 16.48 -5.18 -11.20
CA ARG A 169 16.02 -5.08 -9.80
C ARG A 169 14.56 -5.52 -9.69
N PRO A 170 14.00 -5.68 -8.49
CA PRO A 170 12.55 -5.81 -8.29
C PRO A 170 11.78 -4.65 -8.92
N GLN A 171 10.59 -4.89 -9.45
CA GLN A 171 9.71 -3.85 -9.99
C GLN A 171 9.29 -2.87 -8.89
N PHE A 172 9.30 -1.58 -9.22
CA PHE A 172 8.85 -0.54 -8.31
C PHE A 172 7.40 -0.12 -8.58
N TRP A 173 6.68 0.09 -7.47
CA TRP A 173 5.38 0.74 -7.41
C TRP A 173 5.52 2.09 -6.72
N THR A 174 4.97 3.15 -7.27
CA THR A 174 4.86 4.44 -6.58
C THR A 174 3.50 4.52 -5.90
N ALA A 175 3.47 4.72 -4.60
CA ALA A 175 2.23 4.97 -3.88
C ALA A 175 1.84 6.46 -4.04
N ALA A 176 0.63 6.69 -4.54
CA ALA A 176 0.06 8.02 -4.70
C ALA A 176 -1.37 8.07 -4.17
N PHE A 177 -1.77 9.21 -3.63
CA PHE A 177 -3.12 9.38 -3.09
C PHE A 177 -4.06 10.00 -4.13
N ALA A 178 -3.96 11.30 -4.38
CA ALA A 178 -4.87 12.04 -5.26
C ALA A 178 -4.19 13.22 -5.98
N THR A 179 -2.87 13.28 -6.02
CA THR A 179 -2.12 14.40 -6.60
C THR A 179 -1.73 14.09 -8.05
N PRO A 180 -2.23 14.82 -9.06
CA PRO A 180 -1.93 14.58 -10.47
C PRO A 180 -0.43 14.48 -10.78
N ASP A 181 0.39 15.35 -10.20
CA ASP A 181 1.85 15.34 -10.35
C ASP A 181 2.50 14.01 -9.94
N SER A 182 2.00 13.37 -8.87
CA SER A 182 2.51 12.06 -8.42
C SER A 182 2.20 10.95 -9.42
N PHE A 183 1.02 10.98 -10.05
CA PHE A 183 0.63 10.03 -11.09
C PHE A 183 1.46 10.24 -12.37
N GLU A 184 1.66 11.49 -12.77
CA GLU A 184 2.49 11.83 -13.93
C GLU A 184 3.94 11.40 -13.72
N LYS A 185 4.55 11.71 -12.57
CA LYS A 185 5.92 11.32 -12.23
C LYS A 185 6.09 9.79 -12.22
N ALA A 186 5.15 9.06 -11.63
CA ALA A 186 5.19 7.59 -11.64
C ALA A 186 5.19 7.03 -13.06
N GLY A 187 4.32 7.55 -13.93
CA GLY A 187 4.27 7.15 -15.34
C GLY A 187 5.56 7.45 -16.09
N ARG A 188 6.13 8.64 -15.92
CA ARG A 188 7.41 9.02 -16.54
C ARG A 188 8.58 8.15 -16.06
N ALA A 189 8.60 7.79 -14.78
CA ALA A 189 9.65 6.95 -14.18
C ALA A 189 9.56 5.46 -14.56
N GLY A 190 8.46 5.00 -15.20
CA GLY A 190 8.24 3.58 -15.47
C GLY A 190 7.96 2.76 -14.21
N ASN A 191 7.49 3.41 -13.15
CA ASN A 191 7.01 2.74 -11.95
C ASN A 191 5.52 2.40 -12.08
N TRP A 192 5.11 1.22 -11.67
CA TRP A 192 3.70 0.91 -11.51
C TRP A 192 3.08 1.80 -10.44
N ILE A 193 1.77 2.03 -10.47
CA ILE A 193 1.08 2.94 -9.56
C ILE A 193 0.24 2.16 -8.54
N MET A 194 0.32 2.51 -7.26
CA MET A 194 -0.59 2.02 -6.23
C MET A 194 -1.25 3.16 -5.49
N GLY A 195 -2.52 2.96 -5.10
CA GLY A 195 -3.29 3.99 -4.43
C GLY A 195 -4.42 3.44 -3.58
N ILE A 196 -5.16 4.37 -2.97
CA ILE A 196 -6.43 4.08 -2.32
C ILE A 196 -7.57 4.50 -3.24
N PRO A 197 -8.71 3.80 -3.24
CA PRO A 197 -9.83 4.14 -4.09
C PRO A 197 -10.47 5.45 -3.62
N ILE A 198 -10.62 6.37 -4.55
CA ILE A 198 -11.41 7.60 -4.42
C ILE A 198 -12.61 7.50 -5.37
N ALA A 199 -13.45 8.54 -5.46
CA ALA A 199 -14.56 8.51 -6.41
C ALA A 199 -14.08 8.12 -7.82
N GLY A 200 -14.74 7.13 -8.44
CA GLY A 200 -14.26 6.47 -9.66
C GLY A 200 -13.95 7.42 -10.82
N GLY A 201 -14.77 8.47 -11.04
CA GLY A 201 -14.50 9.46 -12.07
C GLY A 201 -13.20 10.25 -11.83
N GLN A 202 -12.92 10.65 -10.59
CA GLN A 202 -11.67 11.32 -10.24
C GLN A 202 -10.48 10.36 -10.38
N MET A 203 -10.64 9.09 -10.03
CA MET A 203 -9.60 8.08 -10.23
C MET A 203 -9.31 7.87 -11.72
N ALA A 204 -10.34 7.88 -12.58
CA ALA A 204 -10.18 7.77 -14.04
C ALA A 204 -9.31 8.90 -14.62
N GLU A 205 -9.49 10.13 -14.15
CA GLU A 205 -8.67 11.28 -14.55
C GLU A 205 -7.19 11.06 -14.17
N LEU A 206 -6.93 10.64 -12.92
CA LEU A 206 -5.57 10.38 -12.42
C LEU A 206 -4.89 9.23 -13.16
N LEU A 207 -5.60 8.12 -13.40
CA LEU A 207 -5.08 7.00 -14.17
C LEU A 207 -4.87 7.35 -15.64
N GLY A 208 -5.68 8.26 -16.20
CA GLY A 208 -5.48 8.83 -17.54
C GLY A 208 -4.14 9.58 -17.63
N ILE A 209 -3.85 10.46 -16.67
CA ILE A 209 -2.57 11.19 -16.57
C ILE A 209 -1.39 10.21 -16.47
N TYR A 210 -1.50 9.21 -15.60
CA TYR A 210 -0.46 8.19 -15.41
C TYR A 210 -0.16 7.43 -16.72
N ARG A 211 -1.21 6.93 -17.39
CA ARG A 211 -1.08 6.15 -18.64
C ARG A 211 -0.53 6.98 -19.78
N GLU A 212 -0.93 8.23 -19.92
CA GLU A 212 -0.39 9.14 -20.94
C GLU A 212 1.10 9.46 -20.69
N ALA A 213 1.48 9.72 -19.43
CA ALA A 213 2.86 9.93 -19.06
C ALA A 213 3.73 8.69 -19.32
N TRP A 214 3.21 7.50 -19.00
CA TRP A 214 3.86 6.21 -19.29
C TRP A 214 4.12 6.03 -20.80
N LYS A 215 3.07 6.23 -21.60
CA LYS A 215 3.14 6.13 -23.06
C LYS A 215 4.12 7.12 -23.65
N SER A 216 4.07 8.38 -23.18
CA SER A 216 4.95 9.45 -23.66
C SER A 216 6.42 9.20 -23.33
N ALA A 217 6.72 8.50 -22.23
CA ALA A 217 8.07 8.10 -21.85
C ALA A 217 8.63 6.91 -22.68
N GLY A 218 7.76 6.18 -23.40
CA GLY A 218 8.16 5.10 -24.29
C GLY A 218 8.61 3.81 -23.60
N HIS A 219 8.07 3.54 -22.41
CA HIS A 219 8.35 2.28 -21.69
C HIS A 219 7.89 1.07 -22.50
N LYS A 220 8.66 -0.03 -22.44
CA LYS A 220 8.44 -1.24 -23.25
C LYS A 220 7.43 -2.22 -22.63
N HIS A 221 7.24 -2.15 -21.34
CA HIS A 221 6.28 -2.99 -20.59
C HIS A 221 4.99 -2.22 -20.33
N GLU A 222 3.92 -2.94 -19.98
CA GLU A 222 2.62 -2.35 -19.73
C GLU A 222 2.57 -1.68 -18.34
N PRO A 223 1.86 -0.54 -18.21
CA PRO A 223 1.58 0.07 -16.93
C PRO A 223 0.63 -0.82 -16.12
N ARG A 224 0.83 -0.88 -14.81
CA ARG A 224 -0.12 -1.53 -13.89
C ARG A 224 -0.58 -0.57 -12.81
N CYS A 225 -1.83 -0.78 -12.37
CA CYS A 225 -2.46 -0.02 -11.31
C CYS A 225 -3.00 -0.97 -10.24
N MET A 226 -2.64 -0.73 -8.98
CA MET A 226 -3.14 -1.42 -7.79
C MET A 226 -3.94 -0.45 -6.93
N LEU A 227 -5.15 -0.86 -6.51
CA LEU A 227 -5.97 -0.07 -5.60
C LEU A 227 -6.33 -0.88 -4.35
N ALA A 228 -6.33 -0.20 -3.19
CA ALA A 228 -6.54 -0.82 -1.89
C ALA A 228 -7.98 -0.66 -1.41
N PHE A 229 -8.72 -1.76 -1.23
CA PHE A 229 -10.13 -1.75 -0.81
C PHE A 229 -10.31 -2.43 0.54
N HIS A 230 -11.20 -1.93 1.39
CA HIS A 230 -11.71 -2.73 2.50
C HIS A 230 -12.59 -3.85 1.94
N MET A 231 -12.38 -5.10 2.38
CA MET A 231 -13.15 -6.24 1.89
C MET A 231 -13.68 -7.10 3.03
N LEU A 232 -15.01 -7.30 3.03
CA LEU A 232 -15.69 -8.28 3.88
C LEU A 232 -16.77 -9.04 3.09
N CYS A 233 -16.43 -10.26 2.71
CA CYS A 233 -17.33 -11.18 2.02
C CYS A 233 -18.08 -12.06 3.02
N HIS A 234 -19.40 -12.08 2.96
CA HIS A 234 -20.26 -12.83 3.87
C HIS A 234 -21.45 -13.44 3.10
N GLU A 235 -22.06 -14.50 3.61
CA GLU A 235 -23.23 -15.12 2.97
C GLU A 235 -24.49 -14.24 3.06
N ASN A 236 -24.56 -13.37 4.07
CA ASN A 236 -25.64 -12.44 4.30
C ASN A 236 -25.15 -10.99 4.21
N ARG A 237 -25.80 -10.18 3.36
CA ARG A 237 -25.45 -8.78 3.09
C ARG A 237 -25.52 -7.89 4.33
N GLU A 238 -26.60 -8.02 5.13
CA GLU A 238 -26.82 -7.16 6.30
C GLU A 238 -25.83 -7.50 7.41
N GLU A 239 -25.56 -8.78 7.64
CA GLU A 239 -24.53 -9.21 8.58
C GLU A 239 -23.13 -8.74 8.16
N ALA A 240 -22.83 -8.73 6.85
CA ALA A 240 -21.57 -8.15 6.35
C ALA A 240 -21.44 -6.67 6.71
N LYS A 241 -22.50 -5.89 6.48
CA LYS A 241 -22.52 -4.45 6.78
C LYS A 241 -22.41 -4.19 8.29
N ASP A 242 -23.12 -4.95 9.10
CA ASP A 242 -23.10 -4.80 10.57
C ASP A 242 -21.69 -5.09 11.11
N LEU A 243 -21.02 -6.13 10.60
CA LEU A 243 -19.65 -6.48 10.98
C LEU A 243 -18.61 -5.44 10.51
N ALA A 244 -18.82 -4.81 9.36
CA ALA A 244 -17.85 -3.88 8.76
C ALA A 244 -18.00 -2.43 9.24
N ARG A 245 -19.19 -2.01 9.65
CA ARG A 245 -19.54 -0.60 9.93
C ARG A 245 -18.62 0.06 10.94
N ALA A 246 -18.52 -0.50 12.13
CA ALA A 246 -17.67 0.06 13.19
C ALA A 246 -16.17 -0.04 12.86
N PRO A 247 -15.65 -1.17 12.35
CA PRO A 247 -14.26 -1.28 11.92
C PRO A 247 -13.84 -0.28 10.82
N ILE A 248 -14.66 -0.05 9.80
CA ILE A 248 -14.35 0.91 8.74
C ILE A 248 -14.38 2.35 9.27
N LYS A 249 -15.38 2.71 10.09
CA LYS A 249 -15.41 4.03 10.71
C LYS A 249 -14.16 4.26 11.57
N LYS A 250 -13.77 3.29 12.38
CA LYS A 250 -12.56 3.36 13.21
C LYS A 250 -11.29 3.55 12.36
N TYR A 251 -11.18 2.89 11.21
CA TYR A 251 -10.06 3.10 10.29
C TYR A 251 -9.93 4.57 9.85
N PHE A 252 -11.03 5.19 9.42
CA PHE A 252 -11.03 6.59 9.00
C PHE A 252 -10.77 7.54 10.16
N ASP A 253 -11.31 7.25 11.34
CA ASP A 253 -11.05 8.06 12.55
C ASP A 253 -9.57 8.02 12.93
N MET A 254 -8.91 6.86 12.91
CA MET A 254 -7.48 6.72 13.17
C MET A 254 -6.64 7.43 12.10
N LEU A 255 -7.01 7.32 10.81
CA LEU A 255 -6.36 8.05 9.73
C LEU A 255 -6.42 9.57 9.94
N VAL A 256 -7.60 10.08 10.22
CA VAL A 256 -7.82 11.52 10.47
C VAL A 256 -7.02 11.98 11.70
N ASP A 257 -7.04 11.20 12.77
CA ASP A 257 -6.31 11.52 14.00
C ASP A 257 -4.79 11.56 13.77
N SER A 258 -4.23 10.56 13.09
CA SER A 258 -2.80 10.52 12.76
C SER A 258 -2.30 11.71 11.93
N ALA A 259 -3.19 12.29 11.13
CA ALA A 259 -2.90 13.41 10.22
C ALA A 259 -3.57 14.73 10.66
N SER A 260 -4.08 14.80 11.91
CA SER A 260 -4.89 15.94 12.40
C SER A 260 -4.15 17.27 12.41
N SER A 261 -2.82 17.29 12.51
CA SER A 261 -2.03 18.51 12.47
C SER A 261 -2.18 19.26 11.12
N TRP A 262 -2.47 18.59 10.00
CA TRP A 262 -2.80 19.25 8.73
C TRP A 262 -4.06 20.12 8.82
N ILE A 263 -5.04 19.71 9.65
CA ILE A 263 -6.24 20.49 9.90
C ILE A 263 -5.94 21.61 10.90
N GLY A 264 -5.04 21.35 11.86
CA GLY A 264 -4.60 22.27 12.90
C GLY A 264 -3.73 23.46 12.40
N GLY A 265 -3.45 23.53 11.10
CA GLY A 265 -2.70 24.63 10.50
C GLY A 265 -1.27 24.31 10.10
N GLU A 266 -0.84 23.05 10.18
CA GLU A 266 0.41 22.60 9.56
C GLU A 266 0.37 22.93 8.07
N THR A 267 1.45 23.49 7.53
CA THR A 267 1.54 23.85 6.12
C THR A 267 2.87 23.43 5.54
N SER A 268 2.84 22.96 4.30
CA SER A 268 4.04 22.66 3.54
C SER A 268 3.74 22.79 2.05
N ASP A 269 4.69 23.34 1.30
CA ASP A 269 4.59 23.43 -0.15
C ASP A 269 4.56 22.05 -0.80
N ASP A 270 5.19 21.05 -0.18
CA ASP A 270 5.21 19.67 -0.63
C ASP A 270 3.87 18.94 -0.42
N TYR A 271 2.98 19.49 0.44
CA TYR A 271 1.70 18.89 0.83
C TYR A 271 0.50 19.83 0.66
N LYS A 272 0.51 20.63 -0.39
CA LYS A 272 -0.60 21.55 -0.68
C LYS A 272 -1.95 20.83 -0.76
N GLY A 273 -2.93 21.29 0.01
CA GLY A 273 -4.28 20.74 0.01
C GLY A 273 -4.53 19.57 0.98
N TYR A 274 -3.51 19.07 1.67
CA TYR A 274 -3.70 17.95 2.62
C TYR A 274 -4.67 18.26 3.74
N GLY A 275 -4.68 19.48 4.29
CA GLY A 275 -5.67 19.89 5.30
C GLY A 275 -7.11 19.70 4.85
N LYS A 276 -7.43 20.09 3.60
CA LYS A 276 -8.78 19.89 3.02
C LYS A 276 -9.09 18.42 2.78
N LEU A 277 -8.08 17.67 2.35
CA LEU A 277 -8.20 16.23 2.13
C LEU A 277 -8.53 15.49 3.41
N ILE A 278 -7.76 15.72 4.48
CA ILE A 278 -7.99 15.09 5.80
C ILE A 278 -9.33 15.53 6.39
N GLU A 279 -9.72 16.80 6.23
CA GLU A 279 -11.04 17.25 6.67
C GLU A 279 -12.19 16.54 5.94
N ALA A 280 -12.03 16.25 4.65
CA ALA A 280 -13.01 15.48 3.89
C ALA A 280 -13.15 14.04 4.39
N LEU A 281 -12.05 13.41 4.80
CA LEU A 281 -12.03 12.03 5.31
C LEU A 281 -12.77 11.84 6.64
N LYS A 282 -13.01 12.90 7.42
CA LYS A 282 -13.83 12.84 8.65
C LYS A 282 -15.26 12.34 8.40
N LYS A 283 -15.76 12.54 7.19
CA LYS A 283 -17.13 12.17 6.79
C LYS A 283 -17.23 10.75 6.23
N GLU A 284 -16.09 10.09 6.05
CA GLU A 284 -16.06 8.75 5.47
C GLU A 284 -16.52 7.70 6.50
N ASP A 285 -17.37 6.81 6.02
CA ASP A 285 -17.89 5.65 6.75
C ASP A 285 -18.21 4.52 5.76
N LEU A 286 -18.80 3.42 6.23
CA LEU A 286 -19.16 2.31 5.36
C LEU A 286 -20.12 2.73 4.25
N ASP A 287 -21.14 3.52 4.55
CA ASP A 287 -22.19 3.86 3.58
C ASP A 287 -21.63 4.76 2.46
N SER A 288 -20.84 5.78 2.82
CA SER A 288 -20.15 6.63 1.85
C SER A 288 -19.14 5.87 0.98
N GLN A 289 -18.43 4.90 1.56
CA GLN A 289 -17.47 4.06 0.85
C GLN A 289 -18.17 3.05 -0.09
N MET A 290 -19.31 2.48 0.33
CA MET A 290 -20.11 1.61 -0.53
C MET A 290 -20.76 2.38 -1.68
N GLU A 291 -21.26 3.59 -1.46
CA GLU A 291 -21.79 4.46 -2.52
C GLU A 291 -20.76 4.75 -3.61
N LYS A 292 -19.48 4.92 -3.22
CA LYS A 292 -18.36 5.12 -4.15
C LYS A 292 -17.78 3.82 -4.73
N CYS A 293 -18.34 2.66 -4.39
CA CYS A 293 -17.78 1.34 -4.69
C CYS A 293 -16.34 1.13 -4.17
N SER A 294 -15.89 1.91 -3.16
CA SER A 294 -14.55 1.83 -2.56
C SER A 294 -14.46 0.90 -1.36
N ALA A 295 -15.58 0.39 -0.84
CA ALA A 295 -15.61 -0.71 0.12
C ALA A 295 -16.40 -1.90 -0.48
N TRP A 296 -15.79 -3.06 -0.46
CA TRP A 296 -16.35 -4.31 -1.00
C TRP A 296 -16.93 -5.16 0.14
N VAL A 297 -18.13 -4.79 0.57
CA VAL A 297 -18.81 -5.41 1.72
C VAL A 297 -20.15 -5.97 1.29
N GLY A 298 -20.37 -7.27 1.48
CA GLY A 298 -21.60 -7.92 1.11
C GLY A 298 -21.45 -9.41 0.77
N THR A 299 -22.41 -9.93 0.01
CA THR A 299 -22.35 -11.30 -0.51
C THR A 299 -21.34 -11.41 -1.66
N PRO A 300 -20.89 -12.61 -2.03
CA PRO A 300 -20.05 -12.79 -3.21
C PRO A 300 -20.59 -12.10 -4.46
N LYS A 301 -21.91 -12.18 -4.71
CA LYS A 301 -22.57 -11.52 -5.84
C LYS A 301 -22.44 -9.99 -5.75
N ASP A 302 -22.70 -9.41 -4.56
CA ASP A 302 -22.60 -7.97 -4.36
C ASP A 302 -21.18 -7.47 -4.64
N ILE A 303 -20.17 -8.20 -4.15
CA ILE A 303 -18.77 -7.82 -4.33
C ILE A 303 -18.37 -7.88 -5.81
N VAL A 304 -18.78 -8.88 -6.55
CA VAL A 304 -18.55 -8.95 -8.01
C VAL A 304 -19.16 -7.75 -8.72
N GLU A 305 -20.40 -7.38 -8.40
CA GLU A 305 -21.09 -6.23 -8.98
C GLU A 305 -20.36 -4.91 -8.64
N ILE A 306 -19.97 -4.72 -7.36
CA ILE A 306 -19.24 -3.54 -6.90
C ILE A 306 -17.86 -3.42 -7.59
N ALA A 307 -17.12 -4.53 -7.68
CA ALA A 307 -15.82 -4.55 -8.31
C ALA A 307 -15.87 -4.19 -9.79
N HIS A 308 -16.80 -4.77 -10.56
CA HIS A 308 -17.00 -4.39 -11.96
C HIS A 308 -17.45 -2.95 -12.13
N GLU A 309 -18.32 -2.45 -11.24
CA GLU A 309 -18.78 -1.07 -11.31
C GLU A 309 -17.64 -0.09 -11.06
N TYR A 310 -16.80 -0.33 -10.04
CA TYR A 310 -15.66 0.53 -9.79
C TYR A 310 -14.63 0.47 -10.93
N ASP A 311 -14.32 -0.72 -11.43
CA ASP A 311 -13.44 -0.92 -12.59
C ASP A 311 -13.90 -0.10 -13.81
N ARG A 312 -15.20 -0.16 -14.09
CA ARG A 312 -15.80 0.64 -15.17
C ARG A 312 -15.71 2.13 -14.93
N GLN A 313 -15.94 2.59 -13.68
CA GLN A 313 -15.90 4.01 -13.32
C GLN A 313 -14.50 4.61 -13.40
N CYS A 314 -13.46 3.85 -12.98
CA CYS A 314 -12.09 4.34 -12.98
C CYS A 314 -11.34 4.11 -14.30
N GLY A 315 -11.97 3.47 -15.28
CA GLY A 315 -11.35 3.18 -16.58
C GLY A 315 -10.35 2.03 -16.54
N GLY A 316 -10.54 1.09 -15.61
CA GLY A 316 -9.75 -0.14 -15.46
C GLY A 316 -8.60 -0.03 -14.49
N PHE A 317 -8.35 -1.09 -13.73
CA PHE A 317 -7.15 -1.30 -12.90
C PHE A 317 -6.81 -2.80 -12.85
N ASP A 318 -5.59 -3.13 -12.42
CA ASP A 318 -5.04 -4.48 -12.58
C ASP A 318 -5.13 -5.30 -11.30
N ASP A 319 -4.84 -4.68 -10.15
CA ASP A 319 -4.71 -5.33 -8.85
C ASP A 319 -5.64 -4.71 -7.81
N ALA A 320 -6.49 -5.52 -7.18
CA ALA A 320 -7.22 -5.15 -5.97
C ALA A 320 -6.46 -5.64 -4.74
N SER A 321 -5.89 -4.74 -3.96
CA SER A 321 -5.21 -5.03 -2.71
C SER A 321 -6.21 -4.92 -1.56
N LEU A 322 -6.67 -6.06 -1.03
CA LEU A 322 -7.81 -6.15 -0.13
C LEU A 322 -7.38 -6.05 1.32
N GLN A 323 -7.80 -5.01 2.03
CA GLN A 323 -7.70 -4.94 3.49
C GLN A 323 -8.68 -5.94 4.09
N ILE A 324 -8.17 -7.05 4.61
CA ILE A 324 -8.97 -8.22 5.00
C ILE A 324 -9.17 -8.37 6.52
N ASN A 325 -8.34 -7.72 7.33
CA ASN A 325 -8.35 -7.81 8.79
C ASN A 325 -8.31 -6.41 9.44
N PHE A 326 -9.05 -5.46 8.88
CA PHE A 326 -9.02 -4.06 9.30
C PHE A 326 -9.57 -3.84 10.71
N THR A 327 -8.85 -3.04 11.49
CA THR A 327 -9.17 -2.56 12.85
C THR A 327 -9.69 -3.65 13.81
N THR A 328 -10.92 -3.49 14.29
CA THR A 328 -11.57 -4.40 15.25
C THR A 328 -12.36 -5.54 14.62
N LEU A 329 -12.22 -5.76 13.31
CA LEU A 329 -12.87 -6.91 12.66
C LEU A 329 -12.43 -8.22 13.33
N PRO A 330 -13.36 -9.06 13.82
CA PRO A 330 -13.01 -10.32 14.45
C PRO A 330 -12.23 -11.24 13.49
N HIS A 331 -11.13 -11.81 13.97
CA HIS A 331 -10.27 -12.71 13.15
C HIS A 331 -11.05 -13.86 12.50
N ALA A 332 -11.99 -14.46 13.23
CA ALA A 332 -12.83 -15.52 12.69
C ALA A 332 -13.70 -15.06 11.51
N ALA A 333 -14.20 -13.81 11.54
CA ALA A 333 -14.95 -13.20 10.44
C ALA A 333 -14.03 -12.90 9.25
N ALA A 334 -12.86 -12.31 9.49
CA ALA A 334 -11.84 -12.07 8.47
C ALA A 334 -11.44 -13.37 7.75
N LYS A 335 -11.20 -14.44 8.50
CA LYS A 335 -10.83 -15.75 7.95
C LYS A 335 -11.93 -16.34 7.08
N LYS A 336 -13.18 -16.34 7.54
CA LYS A 336 -14.33 -16.80 6.75
C LYS A 336 -14.53 -15.97 5.47
N SER A 337 -14.38 -14.65 5.60
CA SER A 337 -14.46 -13.71 4.48
C SER A 337 -13.42 -14.03 3.39
N VAL A 338 -12.16 -14.21 3.78
CA VAL A 338 -11.06 -14.57 2.87
C VAL A 338 -11.34 -15.89 2.15
N GLN A 339 -11.84 -16.91 2.85
CA GLN A 339 -12.18 -18.20 2.28
C GLN A 339 -13.35 -18.09 1.28
N LEU A 340 -14.44 -17.44 1.68
CA LEU A 340 -15.63 -17.28 0.85
C LEU A 340 -15.34 -16.44 -0.42
N PHE A 341 -14.56 -15.37 -0.27
CA PHE A 341 -14.11 -14.55 -1.40
C PHE A 341 -13.29 -15.39 -2.40
N GLY A 342 -12.29 -16.12 -1.90
CA GLY A 342 -11.45 -16.98 -2.75
C GLY A 342 -12.24 -18.06 -3.47
N GLU A 343 -13.23 -18.68 -2.80
CA GLU A 343 -14.06 -19.74 -3.38
C GLU A 343 -15.08 -19.24 -4.40
N LYS A 344 -15.64 -18.04 -4.22
CA LYS A 344 -16.83 -17.58 -4.97
C LYS A 344 -16.61 -16.34 -5.83
N VAL A 345 -15.57 -15.53 -5.53
CA VAL A 345 -15.35 -14.26 -6.25
C VAL A 345 -14.16 -14.37 -7.20
N VAL A 346 -13.01 -14.87 -6.73
CA VAL A 346 -11.78 -14.91 -7.54
C VAL A 346 -11.99 -15.56 -8.92
N SER A 347 -12.78 -16.60 -9.02
CA SER A 347 -13.06 -17.31 -10.28
C SER A 347 -13.99 -16.57 -11.24
N GLN A 348 -14.53 -15.41 -10.85
CA GLN A 348 -15.44 -14.61 -11.69
C GLN A 348 -14.67 -13.56 -12.53
N PHE A 349 -13.36 -13.41 -12.30
CA PHE A 349 -12.47 -12.47 -12.97
C PHE A 349 -11.31 -13.20 -13.67
#